data_6e1db55de56383731b12b63a0b4ad425
#
_entry.id   6e1db55de56383731b12b63a0b4ad425
#
_cell.length_a   1.000
_cell.length_b   1.000
_cell.length_c   1.000
_cell.angle_alpha   90.00
_cell.angle_beta   90.00
_cell.angle_gamma   90.00
#
_symmetry.space_group_name_H-M   'P 1'
#
loop_
_entity.id
_entity.type
_entity.pdbx_description
1 polymer ?
#
loop_
_entity_poly.entity_id
_entity_poly.type
_entity_poly.pdbx_seq_one_letter_code
_entity_poly.pdbx_strand_id
1 'polypeptide(L)'
;FSGRAETLWAQLGSRSVDGAEAEVLKRLSKPPIEYFKMFYGDTVLGGSSSALRCGLDFFGADHVVFASDCPFDPEEGPMFIREGIRSIEDLDLNETDARKLYFGNAYKLLQPLKKA
;
A
#
# COMPACT_ATOMS: atom_id res chain seq x y z
N PHE A 1 -4.63 9.41 -1.15
CA PHE A 1 -3.18 9.54 -0.95
C PHE A 1 -2.42 9.47 -2.29
N SER A 2 -2.62 8.44 -3.12
CA SER A 2 -1.89 8.21 -4.38
C SER A 2 -1.90 9.40 -5.33
N GLY A 3 -3.06 9.94 -5.69
CA GLY A 3 -3.15 11.09 -6.60
C GLY A 3 -2.46 12.35 -6.06
N ARG A 4 -2.45 12.56 -4.75
CA ARG A 4 -1.67 13.65 -4.14
C ARG A 4 -0.17 13.40 -4.21
N ALA A 5 0.26 12.16 -3.98
CA ALA A 5 1.67 11.79 -4.07
C ALA A 5 2.20 11.99 -5.50
N GLU A 6 1.43 11.59 -6.52
CA GLU A 6 1.81 11.72 -7.92
C GLU A 6 1.87 13.18 -8.41
N THR A 7 0.91 14.00 -8.02
CA THR A 7 0.79 15.39 -8.56
C THR A 7 1.44 16.43 -7.67
N LEU A 8 1.19 16.42 -6.36
CA LEU A 8 1.66 17.48 -5.48
C LEU A 8 3.14 17.34 -5.14
N TRP A 9 3.61 16.13 -4.87
CA TRP A 9 5.01 15.92 -4.51
C TRP A 9 5.95 16.08 -5.69
N ALA A 10 5.51 15.79 -6.91
CA ALA A 10 6.28 16.10 -8.11
C ALA A 10 6.45 17.62 -8.35
N GLN A 11 5.59 18.45 -7.76
CA GLN A 11 5.57 19.90 -7.94
C GLN A 11 6.07 20.69 -6.71
N LEU A 12 6.51 20.01 -5.64
CA LEU A 12 6.90 20.68 -4.40
C LEU A 12 7.94 21.77 -4.61
N GLY A 13 8.95 21.54 -5.41
CA GLY A 13 10.00 22.53 -5.69
C GLY A 13 9.54 23.77 -6.42
N SER A 14 8.38 23.76 -7.10
CA SER A 14 7.86 24.89 -7.88
C SER A 14 6.91 25.81 -7.10
N ARG A 15 6.44 25.37 -5.92
CA ARG A 15 5.44 26.08 -5.10
C ARG A 15 5.94 26.53 -3.73
N SER A 16 7.16 26.18 -3.37
CA SER A 16 7.75 26.57 -2.09
C SER A 16 7.99 28.07 -2.02
N VAL A 17 7.44 28.70 -1.00
CA VAL A 17 7.57 30.17 -0.80
C VAL A 17 8.97 30.52 -0.29
N ASP A 18 9.63 29.62 0.43
CA ASP A 18 10.94 29.82 1.07
C ASP A 18 12.09 29.00 0.45
N GLY A 19 11.79 28.17 -0.55
CA GLY A 19 12.77 27.30 -1.20
C GLY A 19 13.22 26.07 -0.40
N ALA A 20 12.75 25.90 0.84
CA ALA A 20 13.18 24.80 1.71
C ALA A 20 12.85 23.42 1.12
N GLU A 21 11.67 23.28 0.49
CA GLU A 21 11.26 22.05 -0.19
C GLU A 21 12.13 21.73 -1.41
N ALA A 22 12.55 22.76 -2.15
CA ALA A 22 13.48 22.57 -3.27
C ALA A 22 14.83 22.02 -2.82
N GLU A 23 15.34 22.46 -1.66
CA GLU A 23 16.57 21.92 -1.07
C GLU A 23 16.40 20.46 -0.62
N VAL A 24 15.24 20.08 -0.08
CA VAL A 24 14.95 18.68 0.25
C VAL A 24 14.97 17.82 -1.02
N LEU A 25 14.32 18.26 -2.09
CA LEU A 25 14.26 17.52 -3.37
C LEU A 25 15.66 17.29 -3.95
N LYS A 26 16.58 18.24 -3.85
CA LYS A 26 17.98 18.10 -4.33
C LYS A 26 18.76 17.00 -3.60
N ARG A 27 18.38 16.69 -2.35
CA ARG A 27 19.04 15.65 -1.54
C ARG A 27 18.50 14.24 -1.81
N LEU A 28 17.36 14.13 -2.48
CA LEU A 28 16.77 12.85 -2.80
C LEU A 28 17.48 12.21 -3.99
N SER A 29 17.81 10.93 -3.87
CA SER A 29 18.40 10.15 -4.98
C SER A 29 17.38 9.68 -6.01
N LYS A 30 16.08 9.78 -5.69
CA LYS A 30 14.94 9.39 -6.53
C LYS A 30 13.83 10.41 -6.41
N PRO A 31 12.89 10.47 -7.38
CA PRO A 31 11.66 11.25 -7.23
C PRO A 31 10.88 10.85 -5.96
N PRO A 32 10.22 11.79 -5.27
CA PRO A 32 9.45 11.50 -4.05
C PRO A 32 8.47 10.34 -4.19
N ILE A 33 7.80 10.20 -5.33
CA ILE A 33 6.85 9.13 -5.62
C ILE A 33 7.48 7.73 -5.49
N GLU A 34 8.75 7.58 -5.87
CA GLU A 34 9.45 6.31 -5.77
C GLU A 34 9.69 5.89 -4.32
N TYR A 35 9.86 6.85 -3.40
CA TYR A 35 9.94 6.55 -1.98
C TYR A 35 8.59 6.11 -1.41
N PHE A 36 7.48 6.73 -1.83
CA PHE A 36 6.14 6.30 -1.41
C PHE A 36 5.82 4.89 -1.89
N LYS A 37 6.24 4.52 -3.10
CA LYS A 37 6.07 3.18 -3.64
C LYS A 37 6.92 2.10 -2.93
N MET A 38 7.86 2.48 -2.10
CA MET A 38 8.62 1.54 -1.26
C MET A 38 7.86 1.10 0.00
N PHE A 39 6.79 1.80 0.38
CA PHE A 39 5.93 1.38 1.49
C PHE A 39 5.08 0.18 1.09
N TYR A 40 4.65 -0.56 2.09
CA TYR A 40 3.63 -1.58 1.93
C TYR A 40 2.27 -1.02 2.33
N GLY A 41 1.28 -1.24 1.49
CA GLY A 41 -0.12 -1.05 1.83
C GLY A 41 -0.71 -2.35 2.38
N ASP A 42 -1.87 -2.25 3.02
CA ASP A 42 -2.63 -3.40 3.48
C ASP A 42 -4.05 -3.44 2.89
N THR A 43 -4.78 -4.51 3.17
CA THR A 43 -6.15 -4.74 2.68
C THR A 43 -7.24 -4.28 3.64
N VAL A 44 -6.90 -3.53 4.71
CA VAL A 44 -7.88 -3.01 5.69
C VAL A 44 -8.65 -1.83 5.12
N LEU A 45 -9.58 -2.12 4.21
CA LEU A 45 -10.33 -1.11 3.46
C LEU A 45 -11.85 -1.32 3.58
N GLY A 46 -12.29 -2.00 4.66
CA GLY A 46 -13.70 -2.29 4.92
C GLY A 46 -14.39 -3.08 3.81
N GLY A 47 -13.66 -3.92 3.08
CA GLY A 47 -14.18 -4.72 1.97
C GLY A 47 -14.41 -3.94 0.67
N SER A 48 -13.82 -2.76 0.51
CA SER A 48 -13.94 -1.95 -0.71
C SER A 48 -12.99 -2.42 -1.80
N SER A 49 -13.49 -3.18 -2.78
CA SER A 49 -12.72 -3.66 -3.94
C SER A 49 -12.16 -2.50 -4.78
N SER A 50 -12.89 -1.39 -4.92
CA SER A 50 -12.42 -0.20 -5.64
C SER A 50 -11.25 0.50 -4.94
N ALA A 51 -11.27 0.60 -3.61
CA ALA A 51 -10.15 1.16 -2.85
C ALA A 51 -8.92 0.24 -2.92
N LEU A 52 -9.13 -1.08 -2.87
CA LEU A 52 -8.06 -2.07 -3.03
C LEU A 52 -7.44 -2.01 -4.43
N ARG A 53 -8.24 -1.85 -5.48
CA ARG A 53 -7.75 -1.64 -6.86
C ARG A 53 -6.84 -0.42 -6.93
N CYS A 54 -7.28 0.71 -6.37
CA CYS A 54 -6.46 1.93 -6.31
C CYS A 54 -5.12 1.72 -5.58
N GLY A 55 -5.14 0.96 -4.48
CA GLY A 55 -3.93 0.59 -3.74
C GLY A 55 -2.97 -0.26 -4.58
N LEU A 56 -3.50 -1.27 -5.29
CA LEU A 56 -2.73 -2.14 -6.17
C LEU A 56 -2.14 -1.37 -7.37
N ASP A 57 -2.89 -0.47 -7.97
CA ASP A 57 -2.41 0.36 -9.08
C ASP A 57 -1.27 1.30 -8.62
N PHE A 58 -1.31 1.75 -7.36
CA PHE A 58 -0.29 2.64 -6.82
C PHE A 58 0.96 1.89 -6.33
N PHE A 59 0.80 0.88 -5.48
CA PHE A 59 1.91 0.16 -4.84
C PHE A 59 2.42 -1.02 -5.67
N GLY A 60 1.58 -1.58 -6.54
CA GLY A 60 1.82 -2.87 -7.18
C GLY A 60 1.54 -4.06 -6.25
N ALA A 61 1.27 -5.23 -6.84
CA ALA A 61 0.95 -6.45 -6.09
C ALA A 61 2.09 -6.94 -5.18
N ASP A 62 3.32 -6.52 -5.41
CA ASP A 62 4.48 -6.89 -4.58
C ASP A 62 4.56 -6.12 -3.26
N HIS A 63 3.80 -5.05 -3.11
CA HIS A 63 3.82 -4.14 -1.95
C HIS A 63 2.47 -4.00 -1.27
N VAL A 64 1.58 -4.98 -1.41
CA VAL A 64 0.31 -5.05 -0.67
C VAL A 64 0.28 -6.35 0.14
N VAL A 65 -0.12 -6.26 1.42
CA VAL A 65 -0.23 -7.40 2.33
C VAL A 65 -1.66 -7.56 2.83
N PHE A 66 -2.08 -8.81 3.06
CA PHE A 66 -3.37 -9.07 3.70
C PHE A 66 -3.34 -8.68 5.17
N ALA A 67 -4.33 -7.91 5.59
CA ALA A 67 -4.62 -7.61 6.98
C ALA A 67 -6.13 -7.40 7.17
N SER A 68 -6.62 -7.56 8.40
CA SER A 68 -8.04 -7.53 8.72
C SER A 68 -8.42 -6.50 9.77
N ASP A 69 -7.43 -5.89 10.46
CA ASP A 69 -7.69 -5.03 11.61
C ASP A 69 -8.50 -5.71 12.74
N CYS A 70 -8.42 -7.05 12.80
CA CYS A 70 -9.08 -7.83 13.85
C CYS A 70 -8.54 -7.37 15.25
N PRO A 71 -9.41 -7.14 16.26
CA PRO A 71 -10.84 -7.47 16.35
C PRO A 71 -11.80 -6.28 16.14
N PHE A 72 -11.40 -5.22 15.46
CA PHE A 72 -12.08 -3.91 15.45
C PHE A 72 -13.29 -3.79 14.50
N ASP A 73 -13.89 -4.91 14.08
CA ASP A 73 -15.16 -4.90 13.36
C ASP A 73 -16.36 -5.21 14.26
N PRO A 74 -17.60 -4.96 13.82
CA PRO A 74 -18.81 -5.21 14.61
C PRO A 74 -19.02 -6.67 15.04
N GLU A 75 -18.33 -7.63 14.46
CA GLU A 75 -18.37 -9.06 14.78
C GLU A 75 -17.11 -9.52 15.54
N GLU A 76 -16.31 -8.59 16.06
CA GLU A 76 -15.09 -8.86 16.82
C GLU A 76 -14.00 -9.60 16.02
N GLY A 77 -13.94 -9.35 14.70
CA GLY A 77 -12.89 -9.84 13.80
C GLY A 77 -13.35 -10.54 12.53
N PRO A 78 -14.35 -11.46 12.56
CA PRO A 78 -14.71 -12.26 11.38
C PRO A 78 -15.24 -11.47 10.19
N MET A 79 -15.91 -10.34 10.42
CA MET A 79 -16.47 -9.53 9.34
C MET A 79 -15.38 -8.97 8.43
N PHE A 80 -14.37 -8.29 8.97
CA PHE A 80 -13.32 -7.68 8.14
C PHE A 80 -12.44 -8.72 7.44
N ILE A 81 -12.24 -9.89 8.05
CA ILE A 81 -11.56 -11.01 7.39
C ILE A 81 -12.34 -11.44 6.15
N ARG A 82 -13.64 -11.71 6.31
CA ARG A 82 -14.52 -12.14 5.23
C ARG A 82 -14.62 -11.10 4.11
N GLU A 83 -14.84 -9.84 4.47
CA GLU A 83 -14.94 -8.75 3.51
C GLU A 83 -13.62 -8.44 2.81
N GLY A 84 -12.50 -8.55 3.52
CA GLY A 84 -11.16 -8.44 2.93
C GLY A 84 -10.90 -9.53 1.88
N ILE A 85 -11.21 -10.78 2.20
CA ILE A 85 -11.10 -11.90 1.24
C ILE A 85 -11.99 -11.64 0.02
N ARG A 86 -13.27 -11.32 0.23
CA ARG A 86 -14.21 -11.00 -0.85
C ARG A 86 -13.68 -9.88 -1.75
N SER A 87 -13.15 -8.81 -1.16
CA SER A 87 -12.63 -7.68 -1.94
C SER A 87 -11.44 -8.05 -2.83
N ILE A 88 -10.61 -9.01 -2.42
CA ILE A 88 -9.52 -9.54 -3.25
C ILE A 88 -10.08 -10.41 -4.38
N GLU A 89 -11.02 -11.29 -4.08
CA GLU A 89 -11.66 -12.17 -5.06
C GLU A 89 -12.40 -11.37 -6.15
N ASP A 90 -13.10 -10.29 -5.78
CA ASP A 90 -13.79 -9.38 -6.72
C ASP A 90 -12.83 -8.71 -7.74
N LEU A 91 -11.53 -8.69 -7.48
CA LEU A 91 -10.56 -8.08 -8.39
C LEU A 91 -10.09 -8.99 -9.52
N ASP A 92 -10.45 -10.27 -9.48
CA ASP A 92 -10.06 -11.29 -10.48
C ASP A 92 -8.56 -11.25 -10.79
N LEU A 93 -7.75 -11.24 -9.73
CA LEU A 93 -6.30 -11.23 -9.84
C LEU A 93 -5.79 -12.58 -10.36
N ASN A 94 -4.70 -12.56 -11.11
CA ASN A 94 -4.02 -13.81 -11.43
C ASN A 94 -3.51 -14.50 -10.15
N GLU A 95 -3.33 -15.81 -10.21
CA GLU A 95 -2.94 -16.63 -9.05
C GLU A 95 -1.65 -16.14 -8.37
N THR A 96 -0.68 -15.69 -9.16
CA THR A 96 0.60 -15.19 -8.64
C THR A 96 0.41 -13.96 -7.77
N ASP A 97 -0.37 -12.98 -8.23
CA ASP A 97 -0.59 -11.74 -7.50
C ASP A 97 -1.52 -11.95 -6.30
N ALA A 98 -2.58 -12.75 -6.43
CA ALA A 98 -3.42 -13.14 -5.30
C ALA A 98 -2.58 -13.80 -4.19
N ARG A 99 -1.69 -14.72 -4.54
CA ARG A 99 -0.78 -15.39 -3.60
C ARG A 99 0.17 -14.40 -2.90
N LYS A 100 0.68 -13.39 -3.61
CA LYS A 100 1.51 -12.33 -3.01
C LYS A 100 0.74 -11.58 -1.93
N LEU A 101 -0.49 -11.15 -2.23
CA LEU A 101 -1.35 -10.42 -1.29
C LEU A 101 -1.65 -11.26 -0.04
N TYR A 102 -2.14 -12.49 -0.20
CA TYR A 102 -2.58 -13.31 0.91
C TYR A 102 -1.46 -13.66 1.90
N PHE A 103 -0.26 -13.96 1.43
CA PHE A 103 0.83 -14.36 2.32
C PHE A 103 2.25 -14.12 1.79
N GLY A 104 2.47 -14.09 0.47
CA GLY A 104 3.80 -14.09 -0.11
C GLY A 104 4.63 -12.87 0.30
N ASN A 105 4.02 -11.68 0.30
CA ASN A 105 4.69 -10.45 0.68
C ASN A 105 4.97 -10.39 2.18
N ALA A 106 4.00 -10.76 3.02
CA ALA A 106 4.21 -10.86 4.47
C ALA A 106 5.32 -11.85 4.81
N TYR A 107 5.35 -13.01 4.14
CA TYR A 107 6.41 -13.99 4.32
C TYR A 107 7.80 -13.42 3.98
N LYS A 108 7.95 -12.68 2.88
CA LYS A 108 9.21 -12.01 2.53
C LYS A 108 9.66 -11.01 3.60
N LEU A 109 8.73 -10.20 4.11
CA LEU A 109 9.01 -9.20 5.14
C LEU A 109 9.47 -9.83 6.47
N LEU A 110 8.93 -10.99 6.82
CA LEU A 110 9.22 -11.67 8.09
C LEU A 110 10.44 -12.61 8.03
N GLN A 111 10.98 -12.91 6.86
CA GLN A 111 12.16 -13.78 6.72
C GLN A 111 13.40 -13.32 7.51
N PRO A 112 13.74 -12.02 7.57
CA PRO A 112 14.90 -11.56 8.35
C PRO A 112 14.80 -11.87 9.84
N LEU A 113 13.58 -12.01 10.38
CA LEU A 113 13.34 -12.29 11.80
C LEU A 113 13.68 -13.73 12.22
N LYS A 114 13.85 -14.64 11.25
CA LYS A 114 14.20 -16.04 11.53
C LYS A 114 15.70 -16.31 11.71
N LYS A 115 16.54 -15.31 11.55
CA LYS A 115 18.01 -15.40 11.64
C LYS A 115 18.59 -14.87 12.95
N ALA A 116 17.73 -14.52 13.92
CA ALA A 116 18.15 -14.06 15.24
C ALA A 116 18.25 -15.22 16.24
#